data_aa604a6e4cf4231c5699c9858165e5c2
#
_entry.id   aa604a6e4cf4231c5699c9858165e5c2
#
_cell.length_a   1.000
_cell.length_b   1.000
_cell.length_c   1.000
_cell.angle_alpha   90.00
_cell.angle_beta   90.00
_cell.angle_gamma   90.00
#
_symmetry.space_group_name_H-M   'P 1'
#
loop_
_entity.id
_entity.type
_entity.pdbx_description
1 polymer ?
#
loop_
_entity_poly.entity_id
_entity_poly.type
_entity_poly.pdbx_seq_one_letter_code
_entity_poly.pdbx_strand_id
1 'polypeptide(L)'
;MTTNLKQFLIIGPVLFLLLSGCASTNGKATEGEGPKYSGFLSDYSKLEPDPDGSKAMRYRNPQADMKKYNKVMLDKIVISLKNDAEYKAIDPEEMKTLTDYFREAIVRELGSDYPVVNQAGPDVLRARIAITDLVPTKTAVTVLVLVTPYATVADLASGAASKGGAGSAPYLGHSAVEVEGIDSETLQPVFSYVEQKFPKKYDVENPTAYFDAYSSWGYVKNNFDYWAKKFRTRLDEVHGKKKAEENK
;
A
#
# COMPACT_ATOMS: atom_id res chain seq x y z
N MET A 1 -82.43 -1.11 -36.04
CA MET A 1 -82.77 -0.12 -35.02
C MET A 1 -81.48 0.25 -34.38
N THR A 2 -80.82 1.25 -34.90
CA THR A 2 -80.81 2.68 -34.54
C THR A 2 -80.61 2.83 -33.04
N THR A 3 -79.50 3.34 -32.55
CA THR A 3 -79.28 4.78 -32.52
C THR A 3 -77.85 5.11 -32.03
N ASN A 4 -77.27 6.07 -32.67
CA ASN A 4 -76.12 6.89 -32.32
C ASN A 4 -76.22 7.49 -30.93
N LEU A 5 -75.05 7.85 -30.30
CA LEU A 5 -74.88 9.22 -29.86
C LEU A 5 -73.41 9.49 -29.34
N LYS A 6 -72.72 10.23 -30.16
CA LYS A 6 -71.96 11.48 -29.87
C LYS A 6 -71.07 11.51 -28.60
N GLN A 7 -69.79 11.47 -28.85
CA GLN A 7 -68.81 12.57 -28.62
C GLN A 7 -69.06 13.48 -27.41
N PHE A 8 -68.16 13.44 -26.47
CA PHE A 8 -67.68 14.68 -25.86
C PHE A 8 -66.15 14.59 -25.60
N LEU A 9 -65.47 15.39 -26.37
CA LEU A 9 -64.04 15.72 -26.23
C LEU A 9 -63.91 16.68 -25.05
N ILE A 10 -63.17 16.30 -24.01
CA ILE A 10 -62.70 17.26 -23.02
C ILE A 10 -61.18 17.18 -23.04
N ILE A 11 -60.60 18.17 -23.70
CA ILE A 11 -59.18 18.48 -23.67
C ILE A 11 -58.90 19.16 -22.33
N GLY A 12 -58.24 18.45 -21.42
CA GLY A 12 -57.63 19.03 -20.22
C GLY A 12 -56.12 19.15 -20.41
N PRO A 13 -55.52 20.31 -20.14
CA PRO A 13 -54.08 20.46 -20.31
C PRO A 13 -53.38 19.68 -19.21
N VAL A 14 -52.62 18.65 -19.60
CA VAL A 14 -51.66 17.99 -18.72
C VAL A 14 -50.50 18.92 -18.50
N LEU A 15 -50.52 19.55 -17.35
CA LEU A 15 -49.42 20.34 -16.82
C LEU A 15 -48.25 19.40 -16.51
N PHE A 16 -47.28 19.33 -17.43
CA PHE A 16 -46.02 18.59 -17.28
C PHE A 16 -45.16 19.34 -16.29
N LEU A 17 -45.29 19.04 -15.00
CA LEU A 17 -44.36 19.43 -13.97
C LEU A 17 -43.03 18.68 -14.21
N LEU A 18 -42.09 19.35 -14.86
CA LEU A 18 -40.69 18.97 -14.90
C LEU A 18 -40.12 19.07 -13.48
N LEU A 19 -40.28 18.03 -12.71
CA LEU A 19 -39.46 17.79 -11.54
C LEU A 19 -38.02 17.46 -12.02
N SER A 20 -37.21 18.48 -12.17
CA SER A 20 -35.78 18.34 -12.26
C SER A 20 -35.28 17.78 -10.92
N GLY A 21 -35.47 16.49 -10.72
CA GLY A 21 -34.81 15.76 -9.66
C GLY A 21 -33.34 15.74 -9.98
N CYS A 22 -32.55 16.56 -9.25
CA CYS A 22 -31.14 16.31 -9.11
C CYS A 22 -30.98 14.92 -8.47
N ALA A 23 -30.85 13.92 -9.32
CA ALA A 23 -30.34 12.62 -8.90
C ALA A 23 -28.89 12.85 -8.52
N SER A 24 -28.65 13.11 -7.24
CA SER A 24 -27.35 12.91 -6.63
C SER A 24 -27.00 11.44 -6.80
N THR A 25 -26.31 11.12 -7.88
CA THR A 25 -25.64 9.84 -8.06
C THR A 25 -24.41 9.80 -7.12
N ASN A 26 -24.67 9.77 -5.81
CA ASN A 26 -23.67 9.37 -4.82
C ASN A 26 -23.67 7.85 -4.74
N GLY A 27 -23.04 7.25 -5.72
CA GLY A 27 -22.86 5.81 -5.85
C GLY A 27 -21.68 5.50 -6.76
N LYS A 28 -20.70 6.40 -6.88
CA LYS A 28 -19.37 5.97 -7.31
C LYS A 28 -18.78 5.20 -6.15
N ALA A 29 -18.73 3.87 -6.27
CA ALA A 29 -17.72 3.10 -5.62
C ALA A 29 -16.40 3.82 -5.92
N THR A 30 -15.79 4.43 -4.92
CA THR A 30 -14.50 5.08 -5.02
C THR A 30 -13.50 3.97 -5.32
N GLU A 31 -13.20 3.78 -6.60
CA GLU A 31 -11.99 3.09 -7.03
C GLU A 31 -10.84 3.79 -6.33
N GLY A 32 -10.27 3.09 -5.32
CA GLY A 32 -8.94 3.30 -4.83
C GLY A 32 -8.58 4.74 -4.47
N GLU A 33 -9.02 5.23 -3.30
CA GLU A 33 -8.22 6.27 -2.64
C GLU A 33 -6.77 5.78 -2.60
N GLY A 34 -5.88 6.56 -3.22
CA GLY A 34 -4.44 6.34 -3.11
C GLY A 34 -4.01 6.31 -1.63
N PRO A 35 -2.77 5.94 -1.36
CA PRO A 35 -2.30 5.87 0.02
C PRO A 35 -2.51 7.21 0.72
N LYS A 36 -3.15 7.18 1.90
CA LYS A 36 -3.30 8.37 2.75
C LYS A 36 -1.94 8.71 3.36
N TYR A 37 -1.63 9.99 3.42
CA TYR A 37 -0.33 10.50 3.85
C TYR A 37 -0.27 10.75 5.35
N SER A 38 0.92 10.52 5.96
CA SER A 38 1.15 10.72 7.39
C SER A 38 1.73 12.10 7.74
N GLY A 39 2.25 12.82 6.75
CA GLY A 39 2.99 14.05 6.95
C GLY A 39 4.49 13.85 7.18
N PHE A 40 5.01 12.63 6.98
CA PHE A 40 6.42 12.31 7.18
C PHE A 40 7.33 12.81 6.06
N LEU A 41 6.88 12.73 4.80
CA LEU A 41 7.65 13.23 3.65
C LEU A 41 7.74 14.75 3.65
N SER A 42 8.82 15.28 3.13
CA SER A 42 9.01 16.71 2.98
C SER A 42 8.09 17.36 1.94
N ASP A 43 7.70 16.61 0.90
CA ASP A 43 6.83 17.07 -0.19
C ASP A 43 6.05 15.92 -0.82
N TYR A 44 4.72 16.03 -0.82
CA TYR A 44 3.82 15.06 -1.46
C TYR A 44 3.33 15.52 -2.82
N SER A 45 3.50 16.80 -3.16
CA SER A 45 2.91 17.41 -4.38
C SER A 45 3.48 16.84 -5.67
N LYS A 46 4.66 16.24 -5.60
CA LYS A 46 5.38 15.66 -6.74
C LYS A 46 5.18 14.15 -6.90
N LEU A 47 4.41 13.53 -6.01
CA LEU A 47 4.15 12.11 -6.10
C LEU A 47 3.28 11.78 -7.31
N GLU A 48 3.68 10.77 -8.05
CA GLU A 48 2.97 10.20 -9.19
C GLU A 48 2.81 8.69 -9.02
N PRO A 49 1.84 8.02 -9.68
CA PRO A 49 1.71 6.57 -9.62
C PRO A 49 3.01 5.84 -10.02
N ASP A 50 3.36 4.80 -9.29
CA ASP A 50 4.52 3.97 -9.64
C ASP A 50 4.20 3.19 -10.93
N PRO A 51 5.04 3.25 -11.98
CA PRO A 51 4.81 2.58 -13.25
C PRO A 51 4.89 1.04 -13.19
N ASP A 52 5.25 0.47 -12.05
CA ASP A 52 5.27 -0.99 -11.87
C ASP A 52 3.86 -1.62 -11.75
N GLY A 53 2.81 -0.81 -11.86
CA GLY A 53 1.42 -1.26 -11.77
C GLY A 53 0.92 -1.49 -10.33
N SER A 54 1.76 -1.23 -9.32
CA SER A 54 1.33 -1.21 -7.92
C SER A 54 0.46 0.03 -7.65
N LYS A 55 -0.22 0.05 -6.49
CA LYS A 55 -0.93 1.24 -6.01
C LYS A 55 -0.02 2.23 -5.29
N ALA A 56 1.30 2.05 -5.40
CA ALA A 56 2.28 2.94 -4.80
C ALA A 56 2.32 4.29 -5.52
N MET A 57 2.75 5.30 -4.77
CA MET A 57 3.07 6.63 -5.30
C MET A 57 4.56 6.87 -5.12
N ARG A 58 5.19 7.49 -6.10
CA ARG A 58 6.62 7.80 -6.06
C ARG A 58 6.93 9.15 -6.65
N TYR A 59 8.05 9.69 -6.24
CA TYR A 59 8.75 10.80 -6.87
C TYR A 59 10.21 10.43 -7.07
N ARG A 60 10.78 10.82 -8.18
CA ARG A 60 12.21 10.75 -8.43
C ARG A 60 12.68 12.12 -8.94
N ASN A 61 13.67 12.68 -8.27
CA ASN A 61 14.26 13.94 -8.71
C ASN A 61 15.01 13.73 -10.04
N PRO A 62 14.57 14.36 -11.15
CA PRO A 62 15.22 14.17 -12.45
C PRO A 62 16.61 14.78 -12.53
N GLN A 63 16.95 15.68 -11.62
CA GLN A 63 18.26 16.35 -11.56
C GLN A 63 19.25 15.59 -10.68
N ALA A 64 18.81 14.60 -9.91
CA ALA A 64 19.68 13.82 -9.04
C ALA A 64 20.38 12.71 -9.84
N ASP A 65 21.70 12.68 -9.78
CA ASP A 65 22.46 11.53 -10.26
C ASP A 65 22.37 10.38 -9.23
N MET A 66 21.40 9.51 -9.47
CA MET A 66 21.19 8.34 -8.62
C MET A 66 22.35 7.35 -8.66
N LYS A 67 23.15 7.32 -9.73
CA LYS A 67 24.25 6.36 -9.92
C LYS A 67 25.44 6.63 -8.99
N LYS A 68 25.54 7.84 -8.45
CA LYS A 68 26.63 8.17 -7.52
C LYS A 68 26.48 7.46 -6.17
N TYR A 69 25.24 7.09 -5.77
CA TYR A 69 25.00 6.53 -4.44
C TYR A 69 25.26 5.02 -4.42
N ASN A 70 26.33 4.62 -3.79
CA ASN A 70 26.70 3.21 -3.62
C ASN A 70 26.74 2.78 -2.14
N LYS A 71 26.40 3.67 -1.22
CA LYS A 71 26.25 3.43 0.23
C LYS A 71 24.92 4.00 0.71
N VAL A 72 24.41 3.46 1.79
CA VAL A 72 23.15 3.91 2.40
C VAL A 72 23.40 4.30 3.86
N MET A 73 22.98 5.50 4.24
CA MET A 73 22.83 5.89 5.64
C MET A 73 21.36 5.71 6.01
N LEU A 74 21.07 4.70 6.82
CA LEU A 74 19.70 4.37 7.20
C LEU A 74 19.38 5.00 8.55
N ASP A 75 18.50 6.00 8.53
CA ASP A 75 17.98 6.61 9.76
C ASP A 75 17.19 5.60 10.60
N LYS A 76 16.95 5.94 11.86
CA LYS A 76 16.07 5.14 12.70
C LYS A 76 14.67 5.11 12.05
N ILE A 77 14.14 3.90 11.82
CA ILE A 77 12.77 3.74 11.32
C ILE A 77 11.82 4.20 12.41
N VAL A 78 10.86 5.05 12.04
CA VAL A 78 9.88 5.59 12.96
C VAL A 78 8.47 5.07 12.64
N ILE A 79 7.61 5.06 13.64
CA ILE A 79 6.17 4.81 13.46
C ILE A 79 5.49 6.18 13.51
N SER A 80 4.90 6.58 12.38
CA SER A 80 4.17 7.83 12.20
C SER A 80 2.77 7.51 11.68
N LEU A 81 1.92 7.01 12.58
CA LEU A 81 0.59 6.59 12.21
C LEU A 81 -0.22 7.79 11.70
N LYS A 82 -0.95 7.57 10.61
CA LYS A 82 -1.90 8.53 10.06
C LYS A 82 -3.00 8.81 11.07
N ASN A 83 -3.63 9.98 10.95
CA ASN A 83 -4.73 10.37 11.86
C ASN A 83 -5.90 9.38 11.82
N ASP A 84 -6.14 8.76 10.68
CA ASP A 84 -7.18 7.77 10.44
C ASP A 84 -6.66 6.31 10.44
N ALA A 85 -5.48 6.05 10.99
CA ALA A 85 -4.95 4.71 11.15
C ALA A 85 -5.96 3.83 11.89
N GLU A 86 -6.24 2.66 11.32
CA GLU A 86 -7.28 1.74 11.83
C GLU A 86 -6.94 1.19 13.22
N TYR A 87 -5.64 1.02 13.49
CA TYR A 87 -5.16 0.45 14.74
C TYR A 87 -4.07 1.33 15.35
N LYS A 88 -4.28 1.79 16.58
CA LYS A 88 -3.36 2.70 17.28
C LYS A 88 -2.85 2.16 18.62
N ALA A 89 -3.41 1.05 19.10
CA ALA A 89 -3.09 0.46 20.40
C ALA A 89 -2.03 -0.65 20.26
N ILE A 90 -0.88 -0.31 19.66
CA ILE A 90 0.24 -1.25 19.51
C ILE A 90 1.15 -1.14 20.74
N ASP A 91 1.51 -2.27 21.31
CA ASP A 91 2.45 -2.32 22.43
C ASP A 91 3.81 -1.74 22.03
N PRO A 92 4.48 -0.91 22.86
CA PRO A 92 5.79 -0.34 22.55
C PRO A 92 6.88 -1.37 22.24
N GLU A 93 6.88 -2.54 22.88
CA GLU A 93 7.84 -3.62 22.59
C GLU A 93 7.56 -4.26 21.22
N GLU A 94 6.28 -4.41 20.86
CA GLU A 94 5.91 -4.86 19.52
C GLU A 94 6.34 -3.84 18.46
N MET A 95 6.11 -2.53 18.71
CA MET A 95 6.58 -1.46 17.82
C MET A 95 8.09 -1.52 17.61
N LYS A 96 8.85 -1.70 18.70
CA LYS A 96 10.31 -1.85 18.63
C LYS A 96 10.68 -3.09 17.81
N THR A 97 10.10 -4.22 18.10
CA THR A 97 10.35 -5.48 17.39
C THR A 97 10.09 -5.36 15.90
N LEU A 98 9.01 -4.67 15.50
CA LEU A 98 8.64 -4.46 14.10
C LEU A 98 9.63 -3.52 13.39
N THR A 99 10.02 -2.41 14.03
CA THR A 99 10.99 -1.48 13.44
C THR A 99 12.38 -2.09 13.32
N ASP A 100 12.81 -2.87 14.32
CA ASP A 100 14.07 -3.61 14.27
C ASP A 100 14.07 -4.65 13.15
N TYR A 101 12.98 -5.44 13.03
CA TYR A 101 12.83 -6.41 11.95
C TYR A 101 12.94 -5.75 10.56
N PHE A 102 12.24 -4.62 10.36
CA PHE A 102 12.29 -3.93 9.08
C PHE A 102 13.68 -3.39 8.76
N ARG A 103 14.37 -2.83 9.77
CA ARG A 103 15.76 -2.41 9.63
C ARG A 103 16.67 -3.57 9.23
N GLU A 104 16.55 -4.70 9.91
CA GLU A 104 17.33 -5.91 9.61
C GLU A 104 17.04 -6.44 8.20
N ALA A 105 15.78 -6.43 7.77
CA ALA A 105 15.40 -6.81 6.41
C ALA A 105 16.09 -5.92 5.37
N ILE A 106 16.09 -4.60 5.56
CA ILE A 106 16.77 -3.66 4.65
C ILE A 106 18.27 -3.91 4.62
N VAL A 107 18.91 -4.05 5.79
CA VAL A 107 20.36 -4.30 5.88
C VAL A 107 20.75 -5.62 5.20
N ARG A 108 19.96 -6.66 5.39
CA ARG A 108 20.12 -7.97 4.75
C ARG A 108 20.04 -7.88 3.23
N GLU A 109 19.03 -7.19 2.70
CA GLU A 109 18.83 -7.04 1.26
C GLU A 109 19.92 -6.17 0.61
N LEU A 110 20.36 -5.11 1.27
CA LEU A 110 21.43 -4.24 0.77
C LEU A 110 22.77 -4.99 0.70
N GLY A 111 23.04 -5.84 1.69
CA GLY A 111 24.25 -6.67 1.75
C GLY A 111 25.54 -5.88 1.62
N SER A 112 26.57 -6.50 1.03
CA SER A 112 27.86 -5.86 0.75
C SER A 112 27.85 -4.92 -0.45
N ASP A 113 26.85 -5.01 -1.32
CA ASP A 113 26.77 -4.20 -2.54
C ASP A 113 26.43 -2.72 -2.26
N TYR A 114 25.66 -2.49 -1.19
CA TYR A 114 25.27 -1.16 -0.72
C TYR A 114 25.47 -1.07 0.79
N PRO A 115 26.72 -0.93 1.26
CA PRO A 115 27.04 -0.93 2.68
C PRO A 115 26.24 0.12 3.44
N VAL A 116 25.68 -0.27 4.59
CA VAL A 116 25.02 0.68 5.49
C VAL A 116 26.10 1.38 6.34
N VAL A 117 26.14 2.70 6.26
CA VAL A 117 27.13 3.56 6.93
C VAL A 117 26.46 4.55 7.87
N ASN A 118 27.24 5.10 8.80
CA ASN A 118 26.76 6.06 9.81
C ASN A 118 27.26 7.50 9.56
N GLN A 119 27.97 7.73 8.46
CA GLN A 119 28.54 9.03 8.11
C GLN A 119 28.05 9.48 6.75
N ALA A 120 27.77 10.78 6.61
CA ALA A 120 27.47 11.40 5.34
C ALA A 120 28.68 11.38 4.41
N GLY A 121 28.44 11.40 3.11
CA GLY A 121 29.48 11.45 2.09
C GLY A 121 28.90 11.64 0.70
N PRO A 122 29.72 11.94 -0.30
CA PRO A 122 29.26 12.30 -1.65
C PRO A 122 28.57 11.13 -2.38
N ASP A 123 28.84 9.92 -1.95
CA ASP A 123 28.30 8.67 -2.51
C ASP A 123 27.27 7.98 -1.58
N VAL A 124 26.79 8.69 -0.55
CA VAL A 124 25.90 8.17 0.48
C VAL A 124 24.49 8.68 0.27
N LEU A 125 23.55 7.78 0.05
CA LEU A 125 22.11 8.02 0.08
C LEU A 125 21.61 7.90 1.53
N ARG A 126 21.02 8.96 2.08
CA ARG A 126 20.36 8.89 3.38
C ARG A 126 18.91 8.50 3.18
N ALA A 127 18.51 7.38 3.76
CA ALA A 127 17.17 6.84 3.72
C ALA A 127 16.44 7.13 5.03
N ARG A 128 15.31 7.81 4.94
CA ARG A 128 14.37 8.09 6.01
C ARG A 128 13.11 7.26 5.78
N ILE A 129 12.64 6.54 6.79
CA ILE A 129 11.53 5.61 6.65
C ILE A 129 10.58 5.76 7.82
N ALA A 130 9.27 5.88 7.49
CA ALA A 130 8.19 5.84 8.45
C ALA A 130 7.23 4.70 8.12
N ILE A 131 6.85 3.93 9.11
CA ILE A 131 5.70 3.02 9.05
C ILE A 131 4.48 3.87 9.39
N THR A 132 3.52 3.96 8.47
CA THR A 132 2.41 4.93 8.58
C THR A 132 1.07 4.27 8.84
N ASP A 133 1.01 2.96 8.73
CA ASP A 133 -0.13 2.13 9.13
C ASP A 133 0.36 0.74 9.55
N LEU A 134 -0.23 0.21 10.61
CA LEU A 134 0.07 -1.12 11.14
C LEU A 134 -1.22 -1.74 11.68
N VAL A 135 -1.69 -2.78 11.05
CA VAL A 135 -2.88 -3.53 11.47
C VAL A 135 -2.51 -5.00 11.63
N PRO A 136 -2.68 -5.57 12.83
CA PRO A 136 -2.38 -6.98 13.05
C PRO A 136 -3.42 -7.90 12.39
N THR A 137 -3.01 -9.12 12.09
CA THR A 137 -3.92 -10.18 11.65
C THR A 137 -4.78 -10.65 12.81
N LYS A 138 -6.10 -10.75 12.59
CA LYS A 138 -7.02 -11.42 13.52
C LYS A 138 -6.88 -12.93 13.39
N THR A 139 -5.85 -13.49 13.98
CA THR A 139 -5.41 -14.88 13.80
C THR A 139 -6.52 -15.91 14.04
N ALA A 140 -7.36 -15.73 15.06
CA ALA A 140 -8.47 -16.63 15.34
C ALA A 140 -9.47 -16.72 14.17
N VAL A 141 -9.79 -15.60 13.52
CA VAL A 141 -10.68 -15.56 12.34
C VAL A 141 -9.98 -16.20 11.14
N THR A 142 -8.71 -15.89 10.93
CA THR A 142 -7.93 -16.40 9.81
C THR A 142 -7.83 -17.93 9.85
N VAL A 143 -7.53 -18.50 11.02
CA VAL A 143 -7.44 -19.94 11.22
C VAL A 143 -8.80 -20.59 11.01
N LEU A 144 -9.89 -20.01 11.55
CA LEU A 144 -11.24 -20.55 11.37
C LEU A 144 -11.62 -20.67 9.89
N VAL A 145 -11.33 -19.64 9.10
CA VAL A 145 -11.61 -19.65 7.65
C VAL A 145 -10.77 -20.71 6.94
N LEU A 146 -9.50 -20.87 7.30
CA LEU A 146 -8.61 -21.86 6.67
C LEU A 146 -9.07 -23.32 6.88
N VAL A 147 -9.66 -23.62 8.05
CA VAL A 147 -10.08 -25.00 8.39
C VAL A 147 -11.52 -25.31 8.00
N THR A 148 -12.28 -24.33 7.53
CA THR A 148 -13.70 -24.50 7.19
C THR A 148 -13.88 -24.54 5.66
N PRO A 149 -14.24 -25.68 5.05
CA PRO A 149 -14.22 -25.86 3.58
C PRO A 149 -15.05 -24.83 2.79
N TYR A 150 -16.23 -24.46 3.28
CA TYR A 150 -17.11 -23.50 2.59
C TYR A 150 -16.76 -22.03 2.88
N ALA A 151 -16.07 -21.76 3.96
CA ALA A 151 -15.66 -20.40 4.32
C ALA A 151 -14.61 -19.85 3.36
N THR A 152 -13.79 -20.70 2.75
CA THR A 152 -12.76 -20.29 1.77
C THR A 152 -13.36 -19.62 0.55
N VAL A 153 -14.50 -20.08 0.03
CA VAL A 153 -15.18 -19.49 -1.14
C VAL A 153 -15.78 -18.14 -0.77
N ALA A 154 -16.42 -18.03 0.38
CA ALA A 154 -16.94 -16.76 0.88
C ALA A 154 -15.82 -15.73 1.16
N ASP A 155 -14.68 -16.21 1.64
CA ASP A 155 -13.49 -15.42 1.92
C ASP A 155 -12.89 -14.81 0.65
N LEU A 156 -12.77 -15.60 -0.42
CA LEU A 156 -12.31 -15.10 -1.74
C LEU A 156 -13.24 -14.01 -2.28
N ALA A 157 -14.57 -14.20 -2.11
CA ALA A 157 -15.56 -13.20 -2.53
C ALA A 157 -15.47 -11.91 -1.70
N SER A 158 -15.24 -12.04 -0.37
CA SER A 158 -15.08 -10.89 0.52
C SER A 158 -13.81 -10.09 0.21
N GLY A 159 -12.73 -10.78 -0.16
CA GLY A 159 -11.47 -10.18 -0.57
C GLY A 159 -11.61 -9.31 -1.82
N ALA A 160 -12.43 -9.73 -2.79
CA ALA A 160 -12.70 -8.96 -4.00
C ALA A 160 -13.40 -7.62 -3.71
N ALA A 161 -14.18 -7.54 -2.64
CA ALA A 161 -14.87 -6.33 -2.19
C ALA A 161 -14.05 -5.50 -1.19
N SER A 162 -12.90 -6.00 -0.74
CA SER A 162 -12.04 -5.30 0.22
C SER A 162 -11.03 -4.38 -0.46
N LYS A 163 -10.42 -3.48 0.31
CA LYS A 163 -9.36 -2.57 -0.18
C LYS A 163 -8.16 -3.30 -0.79
N GLY A 164 -7.91 -4.54 -0.41
CA GLY A 164 -6.80 -5.38 -0.90
C GLY A 164 -7.08 -6.13 -2.20
N GLY A 165 -8.35 -6.18 -2.66
CA GLY A 165 -8.77 -6.95 -3.83
C GLY A 165 -8.83 -8.46 -3.59
N ALA A 166 -8.96 -9.22 -4.67
CA ALA A 166 -9.12 -10.67 -4.61
C ALA A 166 -7.93 -11.33 -3.87
N GLY A 167 -8.25 -12.26 -2.96
CA GLY A 167 -7.28 -12.98 -2.12
C GLY A 167 -6.91 -12.29 -0.82
N SER A 168 -7.25 -11.01 -0.63
CA SER A 168 -7.16 -10.33 0.68
C SER A 168 -8.45 -10.52 1.47
N ALA A 169 -8.41 -10.22 2.77
CA ALA A 169 -9.60 -10.23 3.62
C ALA A 169 -9.48 -9.17 4.73
N PRO A 170 -10.61 -8.63 5.24
CA PRO A 170 -10.60 -7.56 6.25
C PRO A 170 -9.92 -7.92 7.58
N TYR A 171 -9.73 -9.21 7.85
CA TYR A 171 -9.09 -9.72 9.06
C TYR A 171 -7.59 -9.97 8.88
N LEU A 172 -7.05 -9.86 7.66
CA LEU A 172 -5.61 -9.96 7.42
C LEU A 172 -4.92 -8.65 7.83
N GLY A 173 -3.75 -8.79 8.46
CA GLY A 173 -2.93 -7.66 8.79
C GLY A 173 -2.44 -6.91 7.54
N HIS A 174 -2.25 -5.61 7.66
CA HIS A 174 -1.69 -4.80 6.60
C HIS A 174 -0.79 -3.70 7.15
N SER A 175 -0.03 -3.06 6.28
CA SER A 175 0.87 -1.99 6.67
C SER A 175 1.03 -0.97 5.56
N ALA A 176 1.49 0.23 5.93
CA ALA A 176 1.86 1.27 4.98
C ALA A 176 3.21 1.86 5.35
N VAL A 177 3.91 2.35 4.34
CA VAL A 177 5.24 2.95 4.48
C VAL A 177 5.33 4.25 3.69
N GLU A 178 6.08 5.19 4.26
CA GLU A 178 6.58 6.38 3.56
C GLU A 178 8.11 6.38 3.64
N VAL A 179 8.76 6.55 2.50
CA VAL A 179 10.22 6.53 2.37
C VAL A 179 10.67 7.78 1.65
N GLU A 180 11.68 8.43 2.18
CA GLU A 180 12.34 9.55 1.56
C GLU A 180 13.84 9.28 1.47
N GLY A 181 14.38 9.32 0.26
CA GLY A 181 15.81 9.32 0.01
C GLY A 181 16.31 10.73 -0.21
N ILE A 182 17.32 11.12 0.54
CA ILE A 182 17.97 12.43 0.43
C ILE A 182 19.47 12.26 0.22
N ASP A 183 20.07 13.20 -0.46
CA ASP A 183 21.53 13.32 -0.51
C ASP A 183 22.04 13.58 0.90
N SER A 184 23.02 12.78 1.37
CA SER A 184 23.43 12.83 2.77
C SER A 184 24.18 14.10 3.16
N GLU A 185 24.81 14.81 2.20
CA GLU A 185 25.57 16.03 2.44
C GLU A 185 24.70 17.28 2.23
N THR A 186 23.96 17.33 1.11
CA THR A 186 23.19 18.51 0.74
C THR A 186 21.78 18.53 1.32
N LEU A 187 21.31 17.39 1.82
CA LEU A 187 19.94 17.16 2.33
C LEU A 187 18.84 17.38 1.29
N GLN A 188 19.20 17.41 0.01
CA GLN A 188 18.24 17.59 -1.07
C GLN A 188 17.47 16.27 -1.32
N PRO A 189 16.14 16.34 -1.53
CA PRO A 189 15.35 15.17 -1.87
C PRO A 189 15.81 14.55 -3.19
N VAL A 190 16.00 13.24 -3.16
CA VAL A 190 16.42 12.41 -4.30
C VAL A 190 15.24 11.59 -4.82
N PHE A 191 14.50 10.99 -3.92
CA PHE A 191 13.25 10.29 -4.23
C PHE A 191 12.31 10.27 -3.03
N SER A 192 11.03 10.03 -3.30
CA SER A 192 10.01 9.72 -2.29
C SER A 192 9.17 8.54 -2.75
N TYR A 193 8.65 7.79 -1.79
CA TYR A 193 7.85 6.61 -2.06
C TYR A 193 6.80 6.43 -0.96
N VAL A 194 5.58 6.09 -1.37
CA VAL A 194 4.46 5.80 -0.46
C VAL A 194 3.73 4.57 -0.95
N GLU A 195 3.54 3.58 -0.09
CA GLU A 195 2.74 2.41 -0.41
C GLU A 195 1.97 1.92 0.81
N GLN A 196 0.71 1.53 0.59
CA GLN A 196 -0.06 0.71 1.51
C GLN A 196 -0.26 -0.67 0.87
N LYS A 197 0.15 -1.71 1.58
CA LYS A 197 0.13 -3.08 1.07
C LYS A 197 -0.80 -3.95 1.90
N PHE A 198 -1.76 -4.55 1.20
CA PHE A 198 -2.68 -5.53 1.73
C PHE A 198 -2.20 -6.91 1.29
N PRO A 199 -1.85 -7.81 2.22
CA PRO A 199 -1.38 -9.13 1.86
C PRO A 199 -2.50 -9.96 1.24
N LYS A 200 -2.11 -10.91 0.43
CA LYS A 200 -2.99 -11.93 -0.13
C LYS A 200 -2.74 -13.26 0.59
N LYS A 201 -3.80 -13.88 1.05
CA LYS A 201 -3.75 -15.17 1.76
C LYS A 201 -3.32 -16.32 0.84
N TYR A 202 -3.71 -16.21 -0.44
CA TYR A 202 -3.41 -17.20 -1.49
C TYR A 202 -2.49 -16.57 -2.53
N ASP A 203 -1.31 -16.17 -2.11
CA ASP A 203 -0.33 -15.56 -2.99
C ASP A 203 0.59 -16.64 -3.56
N VAL A 204 0.59 -16.80 -4.88
CA VAL A 204 1.47 -17.76 -5.56
C VAL A 204 2.94 -17.33 -5.51
N GLU A 205 3.19 -16.03 -5.33
CA GLU A 205 4.55 -15.48 -5.18
C GLU A 205 5.10 -15.66 -3.75
N ASN A 206 4.22 -15.92 -2.78
CA ASN A 206 4.59 -16.18 -1.40
C ASN A 206 3.88 -17.44 -0.87
N PRO A 207 4.39 -18.63 -1.17
CA PRO A 207 3.78 -19.89 -0.74
C PRO A 207 3.78 -20.08 0.79
N THR A 208 4.60 -19.32 1.52
CA THR A 208 4.64 -19.35 2.99
C THR A 208 3.58 -18.47 3.64
N ALA A 209 2.88 -17.64 2.87
CA ALA A 209 1.81 -16.76 3.37
C ALA A 209 0.74 -17.50 4.19
N TYR A 210 0.53 -18.80 3.93
CA TYR A 210 -0.35 -19.65 4.71
C TYR A 210 0.06 -19.72 6.18
N PHE A 211 1.38 -19.80 6.48
CA PHE A 211 1.88 -19.89 7.84
C PHE A 211 1.74 -18.56 8.60
N ASP A 212 1.71 -17.44 7.90
CA ASP A 212 1.56 -16.11 8.49
C ASP A 212 0.18 -15.88 9.08
N ALA A 213 -0.79 -16.69 8.68
CA ALA A 213 -2.12 -16.72 9.26
C ALA A 213 -2.13 -17.02 10.77
N TYR A 214 -1.07 -17.68 11.27
CA TYR A 214 -0.90 -18.04 12.68
C TYR A 214 -0.13 -17.00 13.49
N SER A 215 0.29 -15.90 12.86
CA SER A 215 1.03 -14.83 13.51
C SER A 215 0.30 -13.48 13.36
N SER A 216 0.18 -12.74 14.46
CA SER A 216 -0.44 -11.41 14.44
C SER A 216 0.27 -10.44 13.48
N TRP A 217 1.58 -10.57 13.34
CA TRP A 217 2.42 -9.67 12.54
C TRP A 217 3.09 -10.33 11.33
N GLY A 218 2.75 -11.60 11.02
CA GLY A 218 3.37 -12.33 9.91
C GLY A 218 3.23 -11.60 8.58
N TYR A 219 2.01 -11.23 8.20
CA TYR A 219 1.76 -10.48 6.96
C TYR A 219 2.41 -9.10 6.94
N VAL A 220 2.53 -8.43 8.08
CA VAL A 220 3.24 -7.14 8.18
C VAL A 220 4.73 -7.32 7.91
N LYS A 221 5.35 -8.36 8.48
CA LYS A 221 6.77 -8.69 8.23
C LYS A 221 7.03 -9.02 6.77
N ASN A 222 6.13 -9.75 6.11
CA ASN A 222 6.23 -10.00 4.67
C ASN A 222 6.20 -8.71 3.84
N ASN A 223 5.37 -7.73 4.24
CA ASN A 223 5.38 -6.44 3.57
C ASN A 223 6.73 -5.73 3.78
N PHE A 224 7.36 -5.86 4.96
CA PHE A 224 8.68 -5.29 5.23
C PHE A 224 9.77 -5.94 4.38
N ASP A 225 9.76 -7.27 4.25
CA ASP A 225 10.67 -7.99 3.36
C ASP A 225 10.48 -7.58 1.89
N TYR A 226 9.23 -7.45 1.45
CA TYR A 226 8.92 -6.95 0.11
C TYR A 226 9.49 -5.54 -0.13
N TRP A 227 9.31 -4.59 0.80
CA TRP A 227 9.83 -3.23 0.63
C TRP A 227 11.35 -3.17 0.72
N ALA A 228 11.97 -3.98 1.57
CA ALA A 228 13.43 -4.13 1.61
C ALA A 228 13.99 -4.63 0.28
N LYS A 229 13.41 -5.70 -0.27
CA LYS A 229 13.75 -6.25 -1.60
C LYS A 229 13.51 -5.21 -2.70
N LYS A 230 12.39 -4.50 -2.67
CA LYS A 230 12.07 -3.45 -3.64
C LYS A 230 13.08 -2.31 -3.60
N PHE A 231 13.50 -1.87 -2.41
CA PHE A 231 14.54 -0.84 -2.26
C PHE A 231 15.85 -1.30 -2.88
N ARG A 232 16.30 -2.51 -2.59
CA ARG A 232 17.49 -3.12 -3.23
C ARG A 232 17.34 -3.18 -4.75
N THR A 233 16.23 -3.70 -5.24
CA THR A 233 15.98 -3.82 -6.69
C THR A 233 16.05 -2.46 -7.40
N ARG A 234 15.50 -1.41 -6.80
CA ARG A 234 15.56 -0.06 -7.37
C ARG A 234 16.99 0.50 -7.44
N LEU A 235 17.81 0.22 -6.45
CA LEU A 235 19.24 0.57 -6.50
C LEU A 235 19.97 -0.22 -7.61
N ASP A 236 19.70 -1.50 -7.72
CA ASP A 236 20.27 -2.36 -8.78
C ASP A 236 19.88 -1.88 -10.18
N GLU A 237 18.61 -1.52 -10.40
CA GLU A 237 18.12 -0.96 -11.67
C GLU A 237 18.87 0.32 -12.04
N VAL A 238 19.08 1.22 -11.07
CA VAL A 238 19.83 2.46 -11.27
C VAL A 238 21.27 2.20 -11.70
N HIS A 239 21.90 1.18 -11.12
CA HIS A 239 23.29 0.82 -11.40
C HIS A 239 23.43 -0.14 -12.59
N GLY A 240 22.32 -0.50 -13.26
CA GLY A 240 22.33 -1.43 -14.38
C GLY A 240 22.71 -2.86 -13.99
N LYS A 241 22.61 -3.20 -12.71
CA LYS A 241 22.75 -4.59 -12.25
C LYS A 241 21.52 -5.36 -12.70
N LYS A 242 21.71 -6.49 -13.41
CA LYS A 242 20.60 -7.39 -13.76
C LYS A 242 19.98 -7.91 -12.47
N LYS A 243 18.62 -8.06 -12.45
CA LYS A 243 17.97 -8.87 -11.42
C LYS A 243 18.74 -10.17 -11.29
N ALA A 244 19.18 -10.51 -10.08
CA ALA A 244 19.58 -11.87 -9.80
C ALA A 244 18.39 -12.73 -10.22
N GLU A 245 18.57 -13.58 -11.26
CA GLU A 245 17.53 -14.50 -11.70
C GLU A 245 17.10 -15.30 -10.48
N GLU A 246 15.81 -15.27 -10.21
CA GLU A 246 15.14 -16.09 -9.23
C GLU A 246 15.20 -17.54 -9.75
N ASN A 247 16.42 -18.11 -9.71
CA ASN A 247 16.65 -19.52 -9.95
C ASN A 247 16.40 -20.25 -8.64
N LYS A 248 15.12 -20.63 -8.40
CA LYS A 248 14.74 -22.00 -7.99
C LYS A 248 13.27 -22.06 -7.61
#